data_ad6bd97cfe634a0718f9c99c6a447c7d
#
_entry.id   ad6bd97cfe634a0718f9c99c6a447c7d
#
_cell.length_a   1.000
_cell.length_b   1.000
_cell.length_c   1.000
_cell.angle_alpha   90.00
_cell.angle_beta   90.00
_cell.angle_gamma   90.00
#
_symmetry.space_group_name_H-M   'P 1'
#
loop_
_entity.id
_entity.type
_entity.pdbx_description
1 polymer ?
#
loop_
_entity_poly.entity_id
_entity_poly.type
_entity_poly.pdbx_seq_one_letter_code
_entity_poly.pdbx_strand_id
1 'polypeptide(L)'
;WPPAPDAAKLYAAARRAFPKSRIGGGMFSFFTELNRKRPPTEALDLVTFTTAAIFHAGDDRSMMETLECLPHIVRTLPTITRGLPYSVGPSAIGLRDNPYGEAPVANPGNIRQAVNFNDPRQRGIMGAAWNL
;
A
#
# COMPACT_ATOMS: atom_id res chain seq x y z
N TRP A 1 2.43 -6.47 -11.19
CA TRP A 1 3.80 -6.06 -10.87
C TRP A 1 4.58 -7.30 -10.48
N PRO A 2 5.72 -7.57 -11.10
CA PRO A 2 6.60 -8.62 -10.59
C PRO A 2 7.09 -8.21 -9.19
N PRO A 3 7.38 -9.17 -8.30
CA PRO A 3 8.17 -8.86 -7.13
C PRO A 3 9.46 -8.19 -7.61
N ALA A 4 10.03 -7.31 -6.78
CA ALA A 4 11.36 -6.79 -7.12
C ALA A 4 12.25 -7.99 -7.49
N PRO A 5 12.84 -8.00 -8.69
CA PRO A 5 13.77 -9.07 -9.03
C PRO A 5 14.80 -9.14 -7.92
N ASP A 6 15.05 -10.32 -7.40
CA ASP A 6 16.02 -10.51 -6.32
C ASP A 6 15.71 -9.74 -5.01
N ALA A 7 14.48 -9.73 -4.54
CA ALA A 7 14.09 -9.11 -3.27
C ALA A 7 15.02 -9.52 -2.12
N ALA A 8 15.44 -10.78 -2.08
CA ALA A 8 16.39 -11.27 -1.08
C ALA A 8 17.76 -10.56 -1.17
N LYS A 9 18.27 -10.34 -2.38
CA LYS A 9 19.53 -9.58 -2.58
C LYS A 9 19.39 -8.12 -2.18
N LEU A 10 18.23 -7.51 -2.48
CA LEU A 10 17.93 -6.14 -2.08
C LEU A 10 17.92 -6.01 -0.54
N TYR A 11 17.24 -6.90 0.15
CA TYR A 11 17.18 -6.90 1.62
C TYR A 11 18.55 -7.14 2.25
N ALA A 12 19.34 -8.07 1.70
CA ALA A 12 20.70 -8.29 2.14
C ALA A 12 21.60 -7.07 1.92
N ALA A 13 21.45 -6.37 0.80
CA ALA A 13 22.18 -5.12 0.54
C ALA A 13 21.76 -4.02 1.53
N ALA A 14 20.46 -3.86 1.80
CA ALA A 14 19.95 -2.92 2.79
C ALA A 14 20.50 -3.22 4.19
N ARG A 15 20.54 -4.48 4.60
CA ARG A 15 21.11 -4.89 5.90
C ARG A 15 22.60 -4.56 6.00
N ARG A 16 23.38 -4.74 4.92
CA ARG A 16 24.80 -4.36 4.90
C ARG A 16 24.99 -2.85 4.98
N ALA A 17 24.18 -2.09 4.25
CA ALA A 17 24.26 -0.62 4.22
C ALA A 17 23.79 0.01 5.55
N PHE A 18 22.80 -0.61 6.21
CA PHE A 18 22.17 -0.08 7.42
C PHE A 18 22.13 -1.13 8.54
N PRO A 19 23.29 -1.57 9.08
CA PRO A 19 23.36 -2.72 9.97
C PRO A 19 22.64 -2.51 11.31
N LYS A 20 22.44 -1.26 11.73
CA LYS A 20 21.75 -0.91 12.99
C LYS A 20 20.27 -0.54 12.80
N SER A 21 19.78 -0.50 11.56
CA SER A 21 18.39 -0.13 11.26
C SER A 21 17.52 -1.36 11.15
N ARG A 22 16.24 -1.20 11.49
CA ARG A 22 15.22 -2.20 11.15
C ARG A 22 14.99 -2.16 9.64
N ILE A 23 14.99 -3.32 9.00
CA ILE A 23 14.75 -3.45 7.57
C ILE A 23 13.30 -3.86 7.35
N GLY A 24 12.52 -2.95 6.79
CA GLY A 24 11.16 -3.23 6.33
C GLY A 24 11.16 -3.57 4.85
N GLY A 25 10.29 -4.47 4.48
CA GLY A 25 10.09 -4.85 3.09
C GLY A 25 8.76 -5.58 2.91
N GLY A 26 8.46 -5.93 1.71
CA GLY A 26 7.20 -6.60 1.38
C GLY A 26 6.73 -6.22 0.00
N MET A 27 5.77 -5.32 -0.07
CA MET A 27 5.22 -4.87 -1.33
C MET A 27 5.04 -3.34 -1.29
N PHE A 28 5.55 -2.65 -2.31
CA PHE A 28 5.32 -1.21 -2.49
C PHE A 28 3.93 -0.90 -3.06
N SER A 29 3.17 -1.92 -3.39
CA SER A 29 1.79 -1.89 -3.86
C SER A 29 0.84 -2.43 -2.78
N PHE A 30 -0.37 -2.79 -3.16
CA PHE A 30 -1.46 -3.13 -2.26
C PHE A 30 -1.33 -4.54 -1.66
N PHE A 31 -2.13 -4.79 -0.61
CA PHE A 31 -2.23 -6.09 0.03
C PHE A 31 -2.48 -7.25 -0.94
N THR A 32 -3.29 -7.04 -1.98
CA THR A 32 -3.57 -8.07 -3.00
C THR A 32 -2.28 -8.59 -3.64
N GLU A 33 -1.37 -7.71 -3.99
CA GLU A 33 -0.09 -8.08 -4.57
C GLU A 33 0.86 -8.71 -3.53
N LEU A 34 0.84 -8.21 -2.31
CA LEU A 34 1.58 -8.83 -1.20
C LEU A 34 1.15 -10.30 -1.01
N ASN A 35 -0.17 -10.54 -0.97
CA ASN A 35 -0.72 -11.88 -0.76
C ASN A 35 -0.42 -12.83 -1.94
N ARG A 36 -0.44 -12.31 -3.18
CA ARG A 36 -0.12 -13.12 -4.37
C ARG A 36 1.35 -13.50 -4.45
N LYS A 37 2.24 -12.60 -4.11
CA LYS A 37 3.68 -12.73 -4.42
C LYS A 37 4.54 -13.12 -3.23
N ARG A 38 4.04 -12.92 -2.01
CA ARG A 38 4.65 -13.36 -0.75
C ARG A 38 6.18 -13.25 -0.74
N PRO A 39 6.72 -12.04 -0.50
CA PRO A 39 8.17 -11.83 -0.53
C PRO A 39 8.90 -12.68 0.52
N PRO A 40 10.19 -12.94 0.34
CA PRO A 40 11.00 -13.61 1.36
C PRO A 40 11.03 -12.75 2.62
N THR A 41 10.67 -13.33 3.76
CA THR A 41 10.58 -12.61 5.04
C THR A 41 11.80 -12.82 5.93
N GLU A 42 12.67 -13.74 5.60
CA GLU A 42 13.78 -14.20 6.45
C GLU A 42 14.83 -13.09 6.73
N ALA A 43 14.95 -12.13 5.82
CA ALA A 43 15.87 -11.01 5.95
C ALA A 43 15.22 -9.71 6.45
N LEU A 44 13.94 -9.75 6.81
CA LEU A 44 13.17 -8.59 7.21
C LEU A 44 12.95 -8.55 8.72
N ASP A 45 12.81 -7.34 9.26
CA ASP A 45 12.37 -7.09 10.63
C ASP A 45 10.87 -6.72 10.69
N LEU A 46 10.29 -6.33 9.56
CA LEU A 46 8.85 -6.08 9.43
C LEU A 46 8.40 -6.19 7.97
N VAL A 47 7.12 -6.53 7.77
CA VAL A 47 6.49 -6.57 6.45
C VAL A 47 5.71 -5.28 6.21
N THR A 48 5.81 -4.72 4.99
CA THR A 48 5.10 -3.48 4.63
C THR A 48 4.28 -3.66 3.36
N PHE A 49 3.18 -2.93 3.28
CA PHE A 49 2.38 -2.79 2.06
C PHE A 49 1.59 -1.47 2.12
N THR A 50 1.07 -1.03 0.98
CA THR A 50 0.31 0.21 0.87
C THR A 50 -1.20 -0.06 0.85
N THR A 51 -1.99 0.97 1.12
CA THR A 51 -3.43 0.97 0.90
C THR A 51 -3.84 2.17 0.06
N ALA A 52 -4.91 2.02 -0.70
CA ALA A 52 -5.60 3.12 -1.36
C ALA A 52 -7.09 2.79 -1.44
N ALA A 53 -7.93 3.81 -1.24
CA ALA A 53 -9.37 3.64 -1.30
C ALA A 53 -9.88 3.56 -2.74
N ILE A 54 -9.26 4.30 -3.65
CA ILE A 54 -9.68 4.41 -5.05
C ILE A 54 -8.83 3.49 -5.90
N PHE A 55 -9.41 2.40 -6.35
CA PHE A 55 -8.76 1.47 -7.26
C PHE A 55 -9.64 1.15 -8.48
N HIS A 56 -10.87 0.70 -8.27
CA HIS A 56 -11.83 0.37 -9.32
C HIS A 56 -13.04 1.30 -9.34
N ALA A 57 -13.36 1.91 -8.22
CA ALA A 57 -14.46 2.86 -8.07
C ALA A 57 -14.01 4.04 -7.22
N GLY A 58 -14.42 5.24 -7.59
CA GLY A 58 -13.93 6.47 -6.97
C GLY A 58 -15.02 7.34 -6.33
N ASP A 59 -16.27 6.85 -6.27
CA ASP A 59 -17.33 7.54 -5.57
C ASP A 59 -17.14 7.48 -4.05
N ASP A 60 -17.81 8.37 -3.33
CA ASP A 60 -17.63 8.54 -1.88
C ASP A 60 -17.99 7.28 -1.10
N ARG A 61 -19.04 6.58 -1.53
CA ARG A 61 -19.52 5.37 -0.88
C ARG A 61 -18.51 4.23 -1.04
N SER A 62 -18.13 3.94 -2.28
CA SER A 62 -17.14 2.90 -2.59
C SER A 62 -15.82 3.16 -1.87
N MET A 63 -15.40 4.42 -1.79
CA MET A 63 -14.20 4.81 -1.06
C MET A 63 -14.28 4.43 0.43
N MET A 64 -15.39 4.74 1.10
CA MET A 64 -15.55 4.41 2.52
C MET A 64 -15.75 2.91 2.76
N GLU A 65 -16.46 2.23 1.87
CA GLU A 65 -16.68 0.78 1.95
C GLU A 65 -15.37 -0.03 1.84
N THR A 66 -14.29 0.54 1.25
CA THR A 66 -12.99 -0.15 1.23
C THR A 66 -12.42 -0.42 2.63
N LEU A 67 -12.82 0.34 3.63
CA LEU A 67 -12.42 0.10 5.03
C LEU A 67 -12.91 -1.25 5.55
N GLU A 68 -14.01 -1.78 5.03
CA GLU A 68 -14.56 -3.07 5.42
C GLU A 68 -13.64 -4.25 5.08
N CYS A 69 -12.72 -4.08 4.14
CA CYS A 69 -11.76 -5.12 3.82
C CYS A 69 -10.61 -5.24 4.84
N LEU A 70 -10.35 -4.21 5.65
CA LEU A 70 -9.21 -4.17 6.57
C LEU A 70 -9.22 -5.30 7.60
N PRO A 71 -10.35 -5.67 8.26
CA PRO A 71 -10.38 -6.81 9.17
C PRO A 71 -10.00 -8.13 8.49
N HIS A 72 -10.35 -8.30 7.22
CA HIS A 72 -9.98 -9.49 6.44
C HIS A 72 -8.50 -9.51 6.11
N ILE A 73 -7.93 -8.36 5.77
CA ILE A 73 -6.49 -8.19 5.56
C ILE A 73 -5.73 -8.55 6.84
N VAL A 74 -6.12 -7.98 7.97
CA VAL A 74 -5.46 -8.22 9.27
C VAL A 74 -5.50 -9.70 9.65
N ARG A 75 -6.62 -10.38 9.43
CA ARG A 75 -6.72 -11.84 9.68
C ARG A 75 -5.80 -12.67 8.77
N THR A 76 -5.55 -12.21 7.56
CA THR A 76 -4.70 -12.93 6.60
C THR A 76 -3.21 -12.68 6.81
N LEU A 77 -2.83 -11.51 7.30
CA LEU A 77 -1.43 -11.09 7.46
C LEU A 77 -0.53 -12.11 8.17
N PRO A 78 -0.93 -12.77 9.27
CA PRO A 78 -0.07 -13.75 9.95
C PRO A 78 0.43 -14.87 9.03
N THR A 79 -0.37 -15.26 8.02
CA THR A 79 0.04 -16.29 7.06
C THR A 79 1.15 -15.84 6.10
N ILE A 80 1.36 -14.53 6.01
CA ILE A 80 2.36 -13.90 5.15
C ILE A 80 3.57 -13.47 5.95
N THR A 81 3.33 -12.82 7.08
CA THR A 81 4.39 -12.23 7.91
C THR A 81 5.19 -13.25 8.71
N ARG A 82 4.64 -14.45 8.89
CA ARG A 82 5.27 -15.53 9.67
C ARG A 82 5.69 -15.08 11.08
N GLY A 83 4.89 -14.25 11.71
CA GLY A 83 5.14 -13.71 13.04
C GLY A 83 5.92 -12.39 13.10
N LEU A 84 6.41 -11.90 11.97
CA LEU A 84 6.99 -10.56 11.93
C LEU A 84 5.90 -9.49 12.13
N PRO A 85 6.24 -8.36 12.75
CA PRO A 85 5.38 -7.19 12.76
C PRO A 85 5.13 -6.69 11.34
N TYR A 86 4.06 -5.95 11.16
CA TYR A 86 3.76 -5.32 9.86
C TYR A 86 3.50 -3.82 10.02
N SER A 87 3.65 -3.11 8.93
CA SER A 87 3.32 -1.69 8.81
C SER A 87 2.51 -1.46 7.54
N VAL A 88 1.41 -0.76 7.68
CA VAL A 88 0.59 -0.33 6.54
C VAL A 88 1.01 1.09 6.18
N GLY A 89 1.51 1.27 4.98
CA GLY A 89 1.87 2.60 4.55
C GLY A 89 2.73 2.64 3.28
N PRO A 90 2.65 3.73 2.56
CA PRO A 90 1.72 4.84 2.76
C PRO A 90 0.26 4.43 2.56
N SER A 91 -0.63 5.10 3.32
CA SER A 91 -2.08 4.96 3.22
C SER A 91 -2.65 6.26 2.66
N ALA A 92 -3.45 6.18 1.62
CA ALA A 92 -4.01 7.35 0.96
C ALA A 92 -5.31 7.00 0.26
N ILE A 93 -6.19 7.99 0.10
CA ILE A 93 -7.42 7.83 -0.68
C ILE A 93 -7.09 7.63 -2.16
N GLY A 94 -6.25 8.50 -2.72
CA GLY A 94 -5.88 8.47 -4.12
C GLY A 94 -4.92 7.33 -4.47
N LEU A 95 -5.07 6.78 -5.65
CA LEU A 95 -4.13 5.81 -6.20
C LEU A 95 -2.78 6.49 -6.46
N ARG A 96 -1.71 5.96 -5.91
CA ARG A 96 -0.36 6.49 -6.13
C ARG A 96 0.18 6.15 -7.51
N ASP A 97 -0.23 5.01 -8.03
CA ASP A 97 0.19 4.53 -9.33
C ASP A 97 -0.91 3.63 -9.90
N ASN A 98 -1.21 3.81 -11.16
CA ASN A 98 -2.20 2.99 -11.85
C ASN A 98 -1.51 1.82 -12.57
N PRO A 99 -1.51 0.60 -11.99
CA PRO A 99 -0.84 -0.54 -12.60
C PRO A 99 -1.54 -1.07 -13.87
N TYR A 100 -2.73 -0.54 -14.17
CA TYR A 100 -3.57 -1.03 -15.28
C TYR A 100 -3.83 0.01 -16.35
N GLY A 101 -3.22 1.17 -16.29
CA GLY A 101 -3.50 2.23 -17.23
C GLY A 101 -2.40 3.27 -17.31
N GLU A 102 -2.71 4.33 -18.03
CA GLU A 102 -1.87 5.50 -18.17
C GLU A 102 -1.66 6.21 -16.83
N ALA A 103 -0.67 7.08 -16.77
CA ALA A 103 -0.43 7.94 -15.63
C ALA A 103 -1.71 8.70 -15.24
N PRO A 104 -1.94 8.95 -13.92
CA PRO A 104 -3.09 9.70 -13.48
C PRO A 104 -3.17 11.06 -14.17
N VAL A 105 -4.39 11.45 -14.51
CA VAL A 105 -4.65 12.75 -15.11
C VAL A 105 -4.28 13.86 -14.12
N ALA A 106 -3.58 14.88 -14.59
CA ALA A 106 -3.29 16.06 -13.79
C ALA A 106 -4.58 16.70 -13.26
N ASN A 107 -4.56 17.14 -12.01
CA ASN A 107 -5.71 17.77 -11.38
C ASN A 107 -5.35 19.18 -10.81
N PRO A 108 -4.99 20.16 -11.66
CA PRO A 108 -4.53 21.46 -11.21
C PRO A 108 -5.60 22.24 -10.41
N GLY A 109 -6.88 21.97 -10.67
CA GLY A 109 -7.98 22.61 -9.96
C GLY A 109 -8.37 21.92 -8.64
N ASN A 110 -7.74 20.81 -8.26
CA ASN A 110 -8.11 20.02 -7.09
C ASN A 110 -9.61 19.67 -7.03
N ILE A 111 -10.21 19.41 -8.16
CA ILE A 111 -11.60 18.95 -8.25
C ILE A 111 -11.68 17.46 -7.94
N ARG A 112 -12.86 16.99 -7.56
CA ARG A 112 -13.10 15.57 -7.31
C ARG A 112 -12.92 14.76 -8.60
N GLN A 113 -12.08 13.74 -8.55
CA GLN A 113 -11.84 12.81 -9.65
C GLN A 113 -11.94 11.36 -9.17
N ALA A 114 -12.30 10.44 -10.06
CA ALA A 114 -12.43 9.03 -9.72
C ALA A 114 -11.09 8.37 -9.40
N VAL A 115 -10.03 8.71 -10.14
CA VAL A 115 -8.67 8.20 -9.94
C VAL A 115 -7.69 9.35 -10.08
N ASN A 116 -6.95 9.68 -9.02
CA ASN A 116 -5.97 10.76 -9.03
C ASN A 116 -5.02 10.70 -7.83
N PHE A 117 -3.78 11.14 -8.03
CA PHE A 117 -2.80 11.34 -6.95
C PHE A 117 -3.23 12.40 -5.94
N ASN A 118 -3.91 13.42 -6.39
CA ASN A 118 -4.27 14.60 -5.61
C ASN A 118 -5.78 14.67 -5.39
N ASP A 119 -6.43 13.56 -5.03
CA ASP A 119 -7.84 13.60 -4.71
C ASP A 119 -8.12 14.63 -3.60
N PRO A 120 -8.97 15.63 -3.84
CA PRO A 120 -9.19 16.71 -2.88
C PRO A 120 -9.81 16.23 -1.57
N ARG A 121 -10.49 15.08 -1.56
CA ARG A 121 -11.07 14.47 -0.36
C ARG A 121 -10.00 14.09 0.67
N GLN A 122 -8.76 13.82 0.23
CA GLN A 122 -7.63 13.53 1.12
C GLN A 122 -7.36 14.67 2.12
N ARG A 123 -7.67 15.90 1.76
CA ARG A 123 -7.44 17.10 2.58
C ARG A 123 -8.66 17.53 3.39
N GLY A 124 -9.77 16.83 3.28
CA GLY A 124 -11.03 17.15 3.93
C GLY A 124 -11.40 16.18 5.06
N ILE A 125 -12.59 16.37 5.61
CA ILE A 125 -13.17 15.52 6.68
C ILE A 125 -13.21 14.04 6.25
N MET A 126 -13.53 13.78 5.00
CA MET A 126 -13.58 12.41 4.48
C MET A 126 -12.21 11.73 4.51
N GLY A 127 -11.15 12.46 4.16
CA GLY A 127 -9.78 11.97 4.28
C GLY A 127 -9.37 11.69 5.72
N ALA A 128 -9.76 12.54 6.64
CA ALA A 128 -9.55 12.32 8.06
C ALA A 128 -10.28 11.06 8.54
N ALA A 129 -11.57 10.94 8.22
CA ALA A 129 -12.38 9.77 8.62
C ALA A 129 -11.86 8.45 8.03
N TRP A 130 -11.33 8.50 6.81
CA TRP A 130 -10.78 7.29 6.17
C TRP A 130 -9.44 6.85 6.78
N ASN A 131 -8.65 7.77 7.35
CA ASN A 131 -7.34 7.48 7.92
C ASN A 131 -7.34 7.24 9.45
N LEU A 132 -8.48 7.39 10.13
CA LEU A 132 -8.63 7.10 11.56
C LEU A 132 -8.91 5.61 11.81
#